data_fbc31fc8eb5527e382fadf2053d658c9
#
_entry.id   fbc31fc8eb5527e382fadf2053d658c9
#
_cell.length_a   1.000
_cell.length_b   1.000
_cell.length_c   1.000
_cell.angle_alpha   90.00
_cell.angle_beta   90.00
_cell.angle_gamma   90.00
#
_symmetry.space_group_name_H-M   'P 1'
#
loop_
_entity.id
_entity.type
_entity.pdbx_description
1 polymer ?
#
loop_
_entity_poly.entity_id
_entity_poly.type
_entity_poly.pdbx_seq_one_letter_code
_entity_poly.pdbx_strand_id
1 'polypeptide(L)'
;VNFVAMDFETANGKRYSACSLALTIVRNSQVVDEFYSLIKPDTDFFWRNVQIHGIHEKDVANAPTFPEVWDHVAPFFQRDRLVIAHNAPFDNGVLRSSLEHYNLPTARYLTLDTVKTSRKFFPEFPNHKLNTVCDELNIDLHHHHNALDDSLACANILLYEANHFGTQPLKPFVTVNA
;
A
#
# COMPACT_ATOMS: atom_id res chain seq x y z
N VAL A 1 18.08 1.32 3.21
CA VAL A 1 16.79 1.12 3.89
C VAL A 1 16.11 -0.14 3.39
N ASN A 2 15.38 -0.80 4.28
CA ASN A 2 14.62 -2.00 3.99
C ASN A 2 13.16 -1.77 4.38
N PHE A 3 12.26 -2.00 3.45
CA PHE A 3 10.82 -1.87 3.72
C PHE A 3 10.01 -2.55 2.61
N VAL A 4 8.72 -2.65 2.85
CA VAL A 4 7.74 -3.07 1.84
C VAL A 4 6.73 -1.93 1.68
N ALA A 5 6.43 -1.55 0.45
CA ALA A 5 5.33 -0.64 0.15
C ALA A 5 4.12 -1.46 -0.26
N MET A 6 2.96 -1.16 0.32
CA MET A 6 1.72 -1.86 -0.02
C MET A 6 0.68 -0.93 -0.58
N ASP A 7 -0.19 -1.49 -1.42
CA ASP A 7 -1.36 -0.81 -1.94
C ASP A 7 -2.49 -1.80 -2.13
N PHE A 8 -3.66 -1.49 -1.57
CA PHE A 8 -4.90 -2.24 -1.75
C PHE A 8 -5.86 -1.47 -2.65
N GLU A 9 -6.62 -2.20 -3.46
CA GLU A 9 -7.85 -1.68 -4.05
C GLU A 9 -9.02 -2.43 -3.44
N THR A 10 -10.15 -1.72 -3.25
CA THR A 10 -11.35 -2.30 -2.62
C THR A 10 -12.54 -2.30 -3.57
N ALA A 11 -13.39 -3.31 -3.44
CA ALA A 11 -14.57 -3.47 -4.28
C ALA A 11 -15.68 -2.47 -3.93
N ASN A 12 -15.75 -2.06 -2.66
CA ASN A 12 -16.77 -1.13 -2.18
C ASN A 12 -16.26 -0.40 -0.93
N GLY A 13 -17.14 0.33 -0.24
CA GLY A 13 -16.78 1.11 0.94
C GLY A 13 -16.47 0.30 2.19
N LYS A 14 -16.70 -1.00 2.19
CA LYS A 14 -16.32 -1.88 3.31
C LYS A 14 -14.84 -2.20 3.21
N ARG A 15 -14.09 -2.01 4.28
CA ARG A 15 -12.64 -2.18 4.24
C ARG A 15 -12.19 -3.62 4.02
N TYR A 16 -13.02 -4.61 4.37
CA TYR A 16 -12.71 -6.02 4.08
C TYR A 16 -12.98 -6.42 2.64
N SER A 17 -13.33 -5.49 1.77
CA SER A 17 -13.67 -5.78 0.36
C SER A 17 -12.47 -5.71 -0.58
N ALA A 18 -11.26 -5.99 -0.10
CA ALA A 18 -10.06 -5.95 -0.93
C ALA A 18 -10.25 -6.78 -2.21
N CYS A 19 -9.96 -6.19 -3.36
CA CYS A 19 -10.02 -6.85 -4.67
C CYS A 19 -8.67 -6.89 -5.39
N SER A 20 -7.65 -6.21 -4.86
CA SER A 20 -6.26 -6.40 -5.27
C SER A 20 -5.32 -5.99 -4.15
N LEU A 21 -4.12 -6.59 -4.17
CA LEU A 21 -3.02 -6.23 -3.30
C LEU A 21 -1.73 -6.22 -4.12
N ALA A 22 -0.96 -5.15 -3.97
CA ALA A 22 0.38 -5.06 -4.51
C ALA A 22 1.38 -4.78 -3.39
N LEU A 23 2.55 -5.39 -3.49
CA LEU A 23 3.71 -5.12 -2.63
C LEU A 23 4.91 -4.81 -3.51
N THR A 24 5.67 -3.80 -3.12
CA THR A 24 6.99 -3.51 -3.68
C THR A 24 8.01 -3.71 -2.56
N ILE A 25 8.94 -4.64 -2.77
CA ILE A 25 9.91 -5.04 -1.75
C ILE A 25 11.22 -4.31 -2.00
N VAL A 26 11.69 -3.58 -0.99
CA VAL A 26 12.94 -2.81 -1.03
C VAL A 26 13.93 -3.39 -0.04
N ARG A 27 15.14 -3.67 -0.51
CA ARG A 27 16.28 -4.14 0.29
C ARG A 27 17.51 -3.32 -0.10
N ASN A 28 18.24 -2.85 0.92
CA ASN A 28 19.44 -2.03 0.71
C ASN A 28 19.16 -0.85 -0.25
N SER A 29 18.03 -0.18 -0.05
CA SER A 29 17.58 0.99 -0.82
C SER A 29 17.32 0.70 -2.30
N GLN A 30 17.09 -0.55 -2.66
CA GLN A 30 16.78 -0.94 -4.03
C GLN A 30 15.52 -1.79 -4.08
N VAL A 31 14.72 -1.59 -5.12
CA VAL A 31 13.56 -2.45 -5.39
C VAL A 31 14.10 -3.80 -5.86
N VAL A 32 13.83 -4.86 -5.10
CA VAL A 32 14.35 -6.20 -5.38
C VAL A 32 13.28 -7.19 -5.80
N ASP A 33 12.02 -6.92 -5.51
CA ASP A 33 10.92 -7.82 -5.86
C ASP A 33 9.59 -7.08 -5.83
N GLU A 34 8.59 -7.68 -6.45
CA GLU A 34 7.21 -7.19 -6.49
C GLU A 34 6.25 -8.36 -6.32
N PHE A 35 5.12 -8.09 -5.70
CA PHE A 35 4.01 -9.02 -5.61
C PHE A 35 2.74 -8.32 -6.06
N TYR A 36 1.93 -8.98 -6.86
CA TYR A 36 0.61 -8.48 -7.23
C TYR A 36 -0.37 -9.63 -7.33
N SER A 37 -1.55 -9.45 -6.76
CA SER A 37 -2.64 -10.41 -6.93
C SER A 37 -3.99 -9.69 -6.94
N LEU A 38 -4.85 -10.07 -7.87
CA LEU A 38 -6.28 -9.85 -7.73
C LEU A 38 -6.78 -10.69 -6.57
N ILE A 39 -7.85 -10.24 -5.93
CA ILE A 39 -8.48 -10.93 -4.80
C ILE A 39 -9.98 -11.00 -5.08
N LYS A 40 -10.56 -12.16 -4.87
CA LYS A 40 -12.01 -12.32 -4.95
C LYS A 40 -12.62 -11.99 -3.59
N PRO A 41 -13.27 -10.82 -3.45
CA PRO A 41 -13.96 -10.50 -2.20
C PRO A 41 -15.27 -11.28 -2.10
N ASP A 42 -15.77 -11.44 -0.88
CA ASP A 42 -17.06 -12.08 -0.62
C ASP A 42 -18.22 -11.09 -0.50
N THR A 43 -18.11 -9.96 -1.18
CA THR A 43 -19.08 -8.88 -1.15
C THR A 43 -19.17 -8.24 -2.55
N ASP A 44 -20.15 -7.37 -2.73
CA ASP A 44 -20.47 -6.76 -4.03
C ASP A 44 -19.46 -5.69 -4.44
N PHE A 45 -19.38 -5.44 -5.75
CA PHE A 45 -18.63 -4.31 -6.29
C PHE A 45 -19.54 -3.08 -6.40
N PHE A 46 -19.02 -1.94 -5.95
CA PHE A 46 -19.69 -0.65 -6.10
C PHE A 46 -19.12 0.08 -7.31
N TRP A 47 -19.99 0.62 -8.15
CA TRP A 47 -19.59 1.19 -9.42
C TRP A 47 -18.55 2.32 -9.32
N ARG A 48 -18.58 3.11 -8.23
CA ARG A 48 -17.58 4.18 -8.02
C ARG A 48 -16.18 3.62 -7.81
N ASN A 49 -16.07 2.54 -7.07
CA ASN A 49 -14.80 1.86 -6.87
C ASN A 49 -14.27 1.32 -8.19
N VAL A 50 -15.14 0.69 -8.98
CA VAL A 50 -14.77 0.18 -10.31
C VAL A 50 -14.28 1.31 -11.23
N GLN A 51 -14.94 2.47 -11.19
CA GLN A 51 -14.49 3.63 -11.98
C GLN A 51 -13.07 4.06 -11.61
N ILE A 52 -12.70 3.96 -10.32
CA ILE A 52 -11.39 4.38 -9.84
C ILE A 52 -10.30 3.42 -10.29
N HIS A 53 -10.46 2.11 -10.06
CA HIS A 53 -9.39 1.13 -10.30
C HIS A 53 -9.59 0.24 -11.52
N GLY A 54 -10.78 0.22 -12.11
CA GLY A 54 -11.06 -0.55 -13.32
C GLY A 54 -11.19 -2.06 -13.12
N ILE A 55 -11.20 -2.55 -11.88
CA ILE A 55 -11.36 -3.97 -11.58
C ILE A 55 -12.86 -4.27 -11.46
N HIS A 56 -13.36 -5.16 -12.32
CA HIS A 56 -14.76 -5.58 -12.33
C HIS A 56 -14.93 -6.91 -11.62
N GLU A 57 -16.16 -7.21 -11.21
CA GLU A 57 -16.46 -8.49 -10.56
C GLU A 57 -16.04 -9.69 -11.41
N LYS A 58 -16.23 -9.60 -12.72
CA LYS A 58 -15.81 -10.66 -13.66
C LYS A 58 -14.29 -10.91 -13.64
N ASP A 59 -13.50 -9.87 -13.37
CA ASP A 59 -12.05 -9.95 -13.41
C ASP A 59 -11.50 -10.78 -12.23
N VAL A 60 -12.25 -10.86 -11.14
CA VAL A 60 -11.84 -11.59 -9.93
C VAL A 60 -12.59 -12.90 -9.74
N ALA A 61 -13.42 -13.31 -10.70
CA ALA A 61 -14.27 -14.50 -10.59
C ALA A 61 -13.45 -15.77 -10.26
N ASN A 62 -12.24 -15.87 -10.80
CA ASN A 62 -11.33 -17.00 -10.58
C ASN A 62 -10.09 -16.60 -9.78
N ALA A 63 -10.10 -15.44 -9.16
CA ALA A 63 -8.99 -14.96 -8.35
C ALA A 63 -8.98 -15.65 -6.98
N PRO A 64 -7.83 -15.70 -6.31
CA PRO A 64 -7.77 -16.24 -4.94
C PRO A 64 -8.55 -15.37 -3.98
N THR A 65 -8.97 -15.96 -2.86
CA THR A 65 -9.58 -15.24 -1.75
C THR A 65 -8.51 -14.52 -0.92
N PHE A 66 -8.92 -13.61 -0.05
CA PHE A 66 -7.97 -12.91 0.82
C PHE A 66 -7.15 -13.89 1.68
N PRO A 67 -7.73 -14.92 2.35
CA PRO A 67 -6.91 -15.86 3.12
C PRO A 67 -5.83 -16.55 2.30
N GLU A 68 -6.12 -16.90 1.06
CA GLU A 68 -5.14 -17.53 0.17
C GLU A 68 -3.99 -16.57 -0.16
N VAL A 69 -4.30 -15.32 -0.45
CA VAL A 69 -3.27 -14.28 -0.70
C VAL A 69 -2.46 -14.02 0.57
N TRP A 70 -3.14 -13.94 1.72
CA TRP A 70 -2.48 -13.69 3.01
C TRP A 70 -1.42 -14.74 3.34
N ASP A 71 -1.68 -16.01 3.03
CA ASP A 71 -0.70 -17.08 3.23
C ASP A 71 0.64 -16.78 2.55
N HIS A 72 0.61 -16.12 1.39
CA HIS A 72 1.82 -15.78 0.65
C HIS A 72 2.53 -14.54 1.20
N VAL A 73 1.80 -13.58 1.72
CA VAL A 73 2.37 -12.27 2.07
C VAL A 73 2.55 -12.04 3.57
N ALA A 74 1.95 -12.88 4.41
CA ALA A 74 2.04 -12.73 5.87
C ALA A 74 3.49 -12.57 6.40
N PRO A 75 4.51 -13.24 5.85
CA PRO A 75 5.89 -13.06 6.31
C PRO A 75 6.43 -11.63 6.19
N PHE A 76 5.85 -10.78 5.35
CA PHE A 76 6.25 -9.38 5.25
C PHE A 76 5.68 -8.51 6.39
N PHE A 77 4.70 -9.02 7.13
CA PHE A 77 3.95 -8.27 8.15
C PHE A 77 4.29 -8.79 9.54
N GLN A 78 5.56 -8.57 9.97
CA GLN A 78 6.07 -9.01 11.26
C GLN A 78 6.56 -7.82 12.09
N ARG A 79 6.77 -8.02 13.38
CA ARG A 79 7.06 -6.96 14.38
C ARG A 79 8.21 -6.04 14.00
N ASP A 80 9.25 -6.57 13.36
CA ASP A 80 10.45 -5.83 12.97
C ASP A 80 10.46 -5.39 11.51
N ARG A 81 9.37 -5.60 10.79
CA ARG A 81 9.25 -5.26 9.39
C ARG A 81 8.53 -3.93 9.22
N LEU A 82 9.11 -3.06 8.39
CA LEU A 82 8.50 -1.78 8.04
C LEU A 82 7.65 -1.94 6.77
N VAL A 83 6.36 -1.65 6.91
CA VAL A 83 5.41 -1.64 5.78
C VAL A 83 4.85 -0.24 5.64
N ILE A 84 5.08 0.37 4.48
CA ILE A 84 4.66 1.73 4.19
C ILE A 84 3.50 1.74 3.19
N ALA A 85 2.76 2.82 3.19
CA ALA A 85 1.73 3.08 2.19
C ALA A 85 1.53 4.59 2.04
N HIS A 86 0.98 4.99 0.92
CA HIS A 86 0.57 6.37 0.71
C HIS A 86 -0.87 6.53 1.16
N ASN A 87 -1.08 7.20 2.27
CA ASN A 87 -2.31 7.21 3.07
C ASN A 87 -2.46 5.87 3.83
N ALA A 88 -1.44 5.55 4.62
CA ALA A 88 -1.34 4.27 5.32
C ALA A 88 -2.55 3.90 6.21
N PRO A 89 -3.28 4.83 6.85
CA PRO A 89 -4.48 4.47 7.59
C PRO A 89 -5.51 3.70 6.77
N PHE A 90 -5.63 3.99 5.47
CA PHE A 90 -6.54 3.24 4.60
C PHE A 90 -6.06 1.79 4.43
N ASP A 91 -4.83 1.60 3.97
CA ASP A 91 -4.31 0.26 3.68
C ASP A 91 -4.17 -0.59 4.95
N ASN A 92 -3.70 0.00 6.04
CA ASN A 92 -3.65 -0.68 7.34
C ASN A 92 -5.04 -1.07 7.81
N GLY A 93 -6.04 -0.21 7.56
CA GLY A 93 -7.44 -0.50 7.88
C GLY A 93 -8.03 -1.62 7.04
N VAL A 94 -7.70 -1.65 5.74
CA VAL A 94 -8.11 -2.75 4.86
C VAL A 94 -7.53 -4.07 5.35
N LEU A 95 -6.25 -4.11 5.67
CA LEU A 95 -5.60 -5.31 6.19
C LEU A 95 -6.25 -5.78 7.49
N ARG A 96 -6.42 -4.87 8.45
CA ARG A 96 -7.02 -5.21 9.75
C ARG A 96 -8.43 -5.73 9.60
N SER A 97 -9.27 -5.04 8.82
CA SER A 97 -10.65 -5.44 8.61
C SER A 97 -10.76 -6.77 7.87
N SER A 98 -9.88 -7.03 6.92
CA SER A 98 -9.83 -8.30 6.20
C SER A 98 -9.44 -9.45 7.12
N LEU A 99 -8.42 -9.26 7.94
CA LEU A 99 -8.00 -10.28 8.91
C LEU A 99 -9.14 -10.62 9.89
N GLU A 100 -9.83 -9.59 10.41
CA GLU A 100 -10.98 -9.78 11.29
C GLU A 100 -12.12 -10.50 10.59
N HIS A 101 -12.47 -10.07 9.38
CA HIS A 101 -13.59 -10.63 8.62
C HIS A 101 -13.41 -12.11 8.32
N TYR A 102 -12.18 -12.53 8.02
CA TYR A 102 -11.86 -13.93 7.72
C TYR A 102 -11.36 -14.71 8.93
N ASN A 103 -11.48 -14.17 10.14
CA ASN A 103 -11.09 -14.82 11.40
C ASN A 103 -9.61 -15.24 11.41
N LEU A 104 -8.75 -14.41 10.86
CA LEU A 104 -7.32 -14.62 10.85
C LEU A 104 -6.64 -13.83 12.00
N PRO A 105 -5.50 -14.30 12.51
CA PRO A 105 -4.79 -13.59 13.57
C PRO A 105 -4.39 -12.18 13.16
N THR A 106 -4.43 -11.24 14.11
CA THR A 106 -4.00 -9.87 13.90
C THR A 106 -2.52 -9.82 13.52
N ALA A 107 -2.17 -8.99 12.54
CA ALA A 107 -0.78 -8.73 12.18
C ALA A 107 -0.24 -7.54 12.96
N ARG A 108 1.02 -7.64 13.40
CA ARG A 108 1.72 -6.54 14.09
C ARG A 108 3.02 -6.25 13.35
N TYR A 109 3.20 -5.01 12.92
CA TYR A 109 4.35 -4.59 12.13
C TYR A 109 4.58 -3.09 12.32
N LEU A 110 5.74 -2.61 11.86
CA LEU A 110 6.03 -1.17 11.82
C LEU A 110 5.40 -0.57 10.57
N THR A 111 4.91 0.66 10.68
CA THR A 111 4.26 1.34 9.57
C THR A 111 4.70 2.79 9.46
N LEU A 112 4.64 3.34 8.25
CA LEU A 112 4.94 4.73 7.94
C LEU A 112 4.02 5.18 6.81
N ASP A 113 3.49 6.40 6.93
CA ASP A 113 2.60 7.01 5.96
C ASP A 113 3.36 8.05 5.13
N THR A 114 3.53 7.80 3.85
CA THR A 114 4.23 8.74 2.96
C THR A 114 3.45 10.02 2.67
N VAL A 115 2.15 10.08 2.95
CA VAL A 115 1.43 11.36 2.96
C VAL A 115 1.98 12.26 4.05
N LYS A 116 2.19 11.71 5.25
CA LYS A 116 2.73 12.47 6.38
C LYS A 116 4.16 12.93 6.17
N THR A 117 5.02 12.05 5.66
CA THR A 117 6.41 12.41 5.36
C THR A 117 6.47 13.49 4.27
N SER A 118 5.67 13.34 3.24
CA SER A 118 5.59 14.31 2.15
C SER A 118 5.16 15.69 2.66
N ARG A 119 4.17 15.76 3.55
CA ARG A 119 3.76 17.03 4.17
C ARG A 119 4.88 17.66 4.96
N LYS A 120 5.70 16.87 5.60
CA LYS A 120 6.84 17.37 6.39
C LYS A 120 7.95 17.93 5.51
N PHE A 121 8.33 17.17 4.48
CA PHE A 121 9.49 17.54 3.65
C PHE A 121 9.15 18.50 2.51
N PHE A 122 7.91 18.49 2.04
CA PHE A 122 7.48 19.27 0.87
C PHE A 122 6.21 20.06 1.17
N PRO A 123 6.22 20.94 2.19
CA PRO A 123 5.00 21.67 2.57
C PRO A 123 4.47 22.59 1.48
N GLU A 124 5.31 22.93 0.49
CA GLU A 124 4.96 23.83 -0.62
C GLU A 124 4.19 23.15 -1.75
N PHE A 125 4.10 21.81 -1.76
CA PHE A 125 3.34 21.12 -2.81
C PHE A 125 1.85 21.48 -2.72
N PRO A 126 1.14 21.61 -3.87
CA PRO A 126 -0.28 22.02 -3.86
C PRO A 126 -1.17 21.05 -3.11
N ASN A 127 -0.82 19.79 -3.09
CA ASN A 127 -1.41 18.74 -2.25
C ASN A 127 -0.42 17.59 -2.15
N HIS A 128 -0.77 16.54 -1.39
CA HIS A 128 0.11 15.40 -1.17
C HIS A 128 -0.52 14.09 -1.67
N LYS A 129 -1.36 14.17 -2.69
CA LYS A 129 -1.85 12.99 -3.40
C LYS A 129 -0.67 12.31 -4.10
N LEU A 130 -0.77 11.01 -4.29
CA LEU A 130 0.31 10.22 -4.87
C LEU A 130 0.78 10.78 -6.21
N ASN A 131 -0.15 11.07 -7.12
CA ASN A 131 0.17 11.61 -8.45
C ASN A 131 0.85 12.98 -8.37
N THR A 132 0.42 13.85 -7.47
CA THR A 132 1.02 15.17 -7.30
C THR A 132 2.46 15.07 -6.78
N VAL A 133 2.67 14.27 -5.73
CA VAL A 133 4.02 14.08 -5.18
C VAL A 133 4.96 13.47 -6.22
N CYS A 134 4.49 12.47 -6.95
CA CYS A 134 5.30 11.84 -8.02
C CYS A 134 5.65 12.84 -9.12
N ASP A 135 4.69 13.65 -9.54
CA ASP A 135 4.91 14.67 -10.58
C ASP A 135 5.95 15.69 -10.11
N GLU A 136 5.82 16.20 -8.91
CA GLU A 136 6.76 17.19 -8.34
C GLU A 136 8.17 16.63 -8.15
N LEU A 137 8.29 15.33 -7.86
CA LEU A 137 9.58 14.67 -7.62
C LEU A 137 10.16 13.98 -8.87
N ASN A 138 9.49 14.07 -10.01
CA ASN A 138 9.84 13.35 -11.25
C ASN A 138 9.91 11.84 -11.05
N ILE A 139 8.98 11.30 -10.28
CA ILE A 139 8.81 9.85 -10.09
C ILE A 139 7.76 9.37 -11.08
N ASP A 140 8.10 8.31 -11.84
CA ASP A 140 7.17 7.75 -12.81
C ASP A 140 5.96 7.13 -12.13
N LEU A 141 4.77 7.44 -12.66
CA LEU A 141 3.50 6.85 -12.24
C LEU A 141 2.65 6.65 -13.49
N HIS A 142 2.79 5.47 -14.12
CA HIS A 142 2.21 5.21 -15.44
C HIS A 142 0.70 4.94 -15.41
N HIS A 143 0.24 4.16 -14.42
CA HIS A 143 -1.15 3.72 -14.31
C HIS A 143 -1.67 4.01 -12.90
N HIS A 144 -1.96 5.29 -12.63
CA HIS A 144 -2.50 5.69 -11.32
C HIS A 144 -3.80 4.91 -11.03
N HIS A 145 -3.93 4.44 -9.78
CA HIS A 145 -4.96 3.50 -9.30
C HIS A 145 -4.77 2.06 -9.78
N ASN A 146 -3.63 1.73 -10.40
CA ASN A 146 -3.16 0.36 -10.51
C ASN A 146 -2.30 0.08 -9.27
N ALA A 147 -2.67 -0.93 -8.47
CA ALA A 147 -2.02 -1.15 -7.17
C ALA A 147 -0.51 -1.38 -7.28
N LEU A 148 -0.06 -2.10 -8.33
CA LEU A 148 1.37 -2.35 -8.50
C LEU A 148 2.14 -1.05 -8.77
N ASP A 149 1.65 -0.24 -9.71
CA ASP A 149 2.28 1.04 -10.03
C ASP A 149 2.23 2.01 -8.85
N ASP A 150 1.12 2.03 -8.10
CA ASP A 150 0.97 2.88 -6.93
C ASP A 150 1.91 2.46 -5.80
N SER A 151 2.08 1.16 -5.55
CA SER A 151 3.01 0.67 -4.54
C SER A 151 4.47 0.99 -4.90
N LEU A 152 4.83 0.84 -6.17
CA LEU A 152 6.16 1.19 -6.66
C LEU A 152 6.42 2.69 -6.50
N ALA A 153 5.45 3.53 -6.88
CA ALA A 153 5.56 4.97 -6.72
C ALA A 153 5.73 5.37 -5.25
N CYS A 154 4.96 4.76 -4.35
CA CYS A 154 5.08 4.98 -2.92
C CYS A 154 6.50 4.61 -2.42
N ALA A 155 7.02 3.47 -2.85
CA ALA A 155 8.38 3.04 -2.51
C ALA A 155 9.41 4.08 -2.98
N ASN A 156 9.26 4.58 -4.20
CA ASN A 156 10.18 5.56 -4.76
C ASN A 156 10.11 6.91 -4.05
N ILE A 157 8.95 7.30 -3.52
CA ILE A 157 8.83 8.50 -2.68
C ILE A 157 9.69 8.36 -1.43
N LEU A 158 9.58 7.25 -0.70
CA LEU A 158 10.37 7.05 0.51
C LEU A 158 11.87 6.95 0.20
N LEU A 159 12.24 6.28 -0.88
CA LEU A 159 13.64 6.20 -1.33
C LEU A 159 14.18 7.60 -1.64
N TYR A 160 13.40 8.44 -2.31
CA TYR A 160 13.77 9.83 -2.57
C TYR A 160 14.02 10.59 -1.28
N GLU A 161 13.09 10.49 -0.34
CA GLU A 161 13.18 11.19 0.95
C GLU A 161 14.39 10.72 1.75
N ALA A 162 14.61 9.42 1.83
CA ALA A 162 15.75 8.84 2.55
C ALA A 162 17.08 9.27 1.92
N ASN A 163 17.14 9.33 0.59
CA ASN A 163 18.35 9.72 -0.12
C ASN A 163 18.66 11.22 0.04
N HIS A 164 17.65 12.07 0.03
CA HIS A 164 17.84 13.53 0.08
C HIS A 164 17.96 14.09 1.49
N PHE A 165 17.24 13.51 2.45
CA PHE A 165 17.16 14.04 3.81
C PHE A 165 17.77 13.11 4.86
N GLY A 166 18.17 11.89 4.47
CA GLY A 166 18.65 10.87 5.39
C GLY A 166 17.52 10.15 6.10
N THR A 167 17.88 9.13 6.88
CA THR A 167 16.89 8.30 7.58
C THR A 167 16.47 8.87 8.93
N GLN A 168 17.30 9.72 9.56
CA GLN A 168 16.98 10.26 10.89
C GLN A 168 15.66 11.03 10.93
N PRO A 169 15.37 11.95 9.97
CA PRO A 169 14.10 12.67 9.97
C PRO A 169 12.87 11.80 9.71
N LEU A 170 13.07 10.58 9.19
CA LEU A 170 11.98 9.63 8.94
C LEU A 170 11.58 8.85 10.18
N LYS A 171 12.49 8.66 11.13
CA LYS A 171 12.24 7.84 12.31
C LYS A 171 10.99 8.23 13.12
N PRO A 172 10.71 9.54 13.35
CA PRO A 172 9.51 9.93 14.08
C PRO A 172 8.18 9.50 13.43
N PHE A 173 8.21 9.19 12.13
CA PHE A 173 7.03 8.75 11.39
C PHE A 173 6.80 7.26 11.45
N VAL A 174 7.75 6.48 11.95
CA VAL A 174 7.60 5.04 12.12
C VAL A 174 6.82 4.77 13.39
N THR A 175 5.70 4.05 13.26
CA THR A 175 4.84 3.68 14.38
C THR A 175 4.56 2.19 14.34
N VAL A 176 4.04 1.66 15.44
CA VAL A 176 3.63 0.25 15.52
C VAL A 176 2.18 0.15 15.10
N ASN A 177 1.90 -0.70 14.12
CA ASN A 177 0.55 -1.08 13.76
C ASN A 177 0.27 -2.45 14.37
N ALA A 178 -0.72 -2.49 15.23
CA ALA A 178 -1.05 -3.71 15.96
C ALA A 178 -2.53 -4.07 15.77
#